data_1d4580ff966084ae2318f2b26a4ffd46
#
_entry.id   1d4580ff966084ae2318f2b26a4ffd46
#
_cell.length_a   1.000
_cell.length_b   1.000
_cell.length_c   1.000
_cell.angle_alpha   90.00
_cell.angle_beta   90.00
_cell.angle_gamma   90.00
#
_symmetry.space_group_name_H-M   'P 1'
#
loop_
_entity.id
_entity.type
_entity.pdbx_description
1 polymer ?
#
loop_
_entity_poly.entity_id
_entity_poly.type
_entity_poly.pdbx_seq_one_letter_code
_entity_poly.pdbx_strand_id
1 'polypeptide(L)'
;MSEKTNYKREGYHNVTPYLCVSDAARAIEFYKEAFGATEIKRMEVPGGKIGHAEILIGDSYVALADEFPEMNFRSPQSIGGTAAQFMLYDEDVDACVERAVAAGARLTRPVKDQFYGDRTGSVEDPFGHHWYIATHIEDLTPEEVKRRMDAEMGQCAGETVSA
;
A
#
# COMPACT_ATOMS: atom_id res chain seq x y z
N MET A 1 26.38 32.65 10.41
CA MET A 1 24.93 32.46 10.61
C MET A 1 24.62 31.11 10.01
N SER A 2 24.20 30.08 10.82
CA SER A 2 23.84 28.80 10.28
C SER A 2 22.54 28.97 9.51
N GLU A 3 22.51 28.55 8.24
CA GLU A 3 21.26 28.44 7.47
C GLU A 3 20.28 27.61 8.29
N LYS A 4 19.07 28.11 8.42
CA LYS A 4 18.01 27.39 9.15
C LYS A 4 17.63 26.17 8.35
N THR A 5 17.97 24.99 8.84
CA THR A 5 17.60 23.72 8.22
C THR A 5 16.09 23.64 8.04
N ASN A 6 15.62 23.23 6.87
CA ASN A 6 14.21 23.00 6.66
C ASN A 6 13.72 21.90 7.63
N TYR A 7 12.53 22.08 8.23
CA TYR A 7 11.94 21.12 9.17
C TYR A 7 11.61 19.77 8.53
N LYS A 8 11.54 19.71 7.22
CA LYS A 8 11.23 18.54 6.42
C LYS A 8 12.27 18.36 5.31
N ARG A 9 12.68 17.13 5.05
CA ARG A 9 13.59 16.80 3.94
C ARG A 9 12.92 17.11 2.60
N GLU A 10 13.73 17.49 1.62
CA GLU A 10 13.28 17.69 0.25
C GLU A 10 12.67 16.39 -0.31
N GLY A 11 11.55 16.50 -1.03
CA GLY A 11 10.82 15.39 -1.63
C GLY A 11 9.88 14.64 -0.66
N TYR A 12 10.00 14.85 0.66
CA TYR A 12 9.11 14.20 1.62
C TYR A 12 7.79 14.96 1.78
N HIS A 13 6.70 14.22 1.97
CA HIS A 13 5.41 14.76 2.42
C HIS A 13 5.38 14.88 3.95
N ASN A 14 4.40 15.60 4.51
CA ASN A 14 4.27 15.74 5.96
C ASN A 14 3.92 14.43 6.66
N VAL A 15 3.27 13.53 5.96
CA VAL A 15 2.97 12.18 6.43
C VAL A 15 3.72 11.18 5.56
N THR A 16 4.53 10.34 6.18
CA THR A 16 5.26 9.26 5.53
C THR A 16 4.89 7.96 6.24
N PRO A 17 4.36 6.95 5.52
CA PRO A 17 4.12 5.63 6.12
C PRO A 17 5.41 5.05 6.71
N TYR A 18 5.28 4.40 7.85
CA TYR A 18 6.37 3.64 8.47
C TYR A 18 5.90 2.21 8.73
N LEU A 19 6.43 1.25 7.98
CA LEU A 19 6.02 -0.15 8.05
C LEU A 19 6.90 -0.92 9.03
N CYS A 20 6.28 -1.70 9.88
CA CYS A 20 6.95 -2.74 10.65
C CYS A 20 6.77 -4.07 9.91
N VAL A 21 7.85 -4.75 9.60
CA VAL A 21 7.83 -6.01 8.86
C VAL A 21 8.65 -7.08 9.58
N SER A 22 8.32 -8.34 9.34
CA SER A 22 9.05 -9.48 9.93
C SER A 22 10.44 -9.72 9.32
N ASP A 23 10.67 -9.21 8.09
CA ASP A 23 11.94 -9.31 7.36
C ASP A 23 12.06 -8.12 6.41
N ALA A 24 12.72 -7.07 6.87
CA ALA A 24 12.80 -5.82 6.11
C ALA A 24 13.65 -5.95 4.84
N ALA A 25 14.64 -6.82 4.82
CA ALA A 25 15.44 -7.05 3.62
C ALA A 25 14.60 -7.68 2.50
N ARG A 26 13.80 -8.71 2.82
CA ARG A 26 12.87 -9.32 1.88
C ARG A 26 11.74 -8.36 1.49
N ALA A 27 11.27 -7.54 2.41
CA ALA A 27 10.23 -6.56 2.13
C ALA A 27 10.68 -5.53 1.09
N ILE A 28 11.91 -5.04 1.19
CA ILE A 28 12.48 -4.12 0.20
C ILE A 28 12.50 -4.78 -1.19
N GLU A 29 12.97 -6.02 -1.31
CA GLU A 29 13.01 -6.72 -2.60
C GLU A 29 11.59 -6.96 -3.15
N PHE A 30 10.64 -7.35 -2.29
CA PHE A 30 9.23 -7.47 -2.69
C PHE A 30 8.68 -6.16 -3.26
N TYR A 31 8.88 -5.03 -2.57
CA TYR A 31 8.37 -3.73 -3.05
C TYR A 31 9.05 -3.26 -4.34
N LYS A 32 10.33 -3.62 -4.56
CA LYS A 32 11.00 -3.39 -5.85
C LYS A 32 10.34 -4.18 -6.98
N GLU A 33 10.08 -5.46 -6.77
CA GLU A 33 9.48 -6.34 -7.77
C GLU A 33 8.00 -6.01 -8.03
N ALA A 34 7.23 -5.83 -6.97
CA ALA A 34 5.79 -5.63 -7.05
C ALA A 34 5.40 -4.22 -7.51
N PHE A 35 6.03 -3.20 -6.91
CA PHE A 35 5.61 -1.80 -7.04
C PHE A 35 6.67 -0.89 -7.70
N GLY A 36 7.76 -1.45 -8.19
CA GLY A 36 8.83 -0.67 -8.80
C GLY A 36 9.56 0.25 -7.83
N ALA A 37 9.59 -0.10 -6.55
CA ALA A 37 10.24 0.71 -5.53
C ALA A 37 11.74 0.89 -5.78
N THR A 38 12.26 2.05 -5.41
CA THR A 38 13.71 2.31 -5.35
C THR A 38 14.13 2.39 -3.89
N GLU A 39 15.15 1.62 -3.52
CA GLU A 39 15.76 1.74 -2.19
C GLU A 39 16.58 3.03 -2.10
N ILE A 40 16.28 3.87 -1.12
CA ILE A 40 16.93 5.17 -0.92
C ILE A 40 18.05 5.03 0.10
N LYS A 41 17.78 4.33 1.20
CA LYS A 41 18.78 4.05 2.24
C LYS A 41 18.37 2.86 3.10
N ARG A 42 19.38 2.28 3.74
CA ARG A 42 19.26 1.19 4.69
C ARG A 42 20.23 1.42 5.85
N MET A 43 19.78 1.19 7.05
CA MET A 43 20.60 1.24 8.26
C MET A 43 20.47 -0.11 9.00
N GLU A 44 21.53 -0.88 8.99
CA GLU A 44 21.61 -2.13 9.72
C GLU A 44 22.02 -1.91 11.17
N VAL A 45 21.48 -2.72 12.06
CA VAL A 45 21.85 -2.76 13.48
C VAL A 45 22.63 -4.04 13.76
N PRO A 46 23.37 -4.14 14.90
CA PRO A 46 24.04 -5.36 15.29
C PRO A 46 23.10 -6.57 15.27
N GLY A 47 23.52 -7.67 14.65
CA GLY A 47 22.71 -8.86 14.44
C GLY A 47 22.05 -8.97 13.07
N GLY A 48 22.31 -8.01 12.16
CA GLY A 48 21.90 -8.07 10.75
C GLY A 48 20.45 -7.65 10.48
N LYS A 49 19.74 -7.17 11.49
CA LYS A 49 18.41 -6.57 11.31
C LYS A 49 18.52 -5.17 10.71
N ILE A 50 17.50 -4.78 9.95
CA ILE A 50 17.36 -3.43 9.44
C ILE A 50 16.59 -2.60 10.46
N GLY A 51 17.29 -1.67 11.13
CA GLY A 51 16.71 -0.75 12.10
C GLY A 51 15.94 0.40 11.46
N HIS A 52 16.26 0.72 10.20
CA HIS A 52 15.56 1.72 9.41
C HIS A 52 15.92 1.57 7.93
N ALA A 53 14.95 1.63 7.08
CA ALA A 53 15.14 1.78 5.64
C ALA A 53 14.09 2.74 5.05
N GLU A 54 14.41 3.31 3.91
CA GLU A 54 13.49 4.14 3.14
C GLU A 54 13.50 3.68 1.69
N ILE A 55 12.32 3.52 1.13
CA ILE A 55 12.07 3.24 -0.27
C ILE A 55 11.20 4.34 -0.89
N LEU A 56 11.31 4.51 -2.19
CA LEU A 56 10.48 5.41 -2.98
C LEU A 56 9.61 4.57 -3.91
N ILE A 57 8.28 4.69 -3.78
CA ILE A 57 7.29 4.10 -4.69
C ILE A 57 6.62 5.24 -5.44
N GLY A 58 6.81 5.31 -6.76
CA GLY A 58 6.36 6.47 -7.53
C GLY A 58 6.98 7.77 -7.00
N ASP A 59 6.15 8.65 -6.43
CA ASP A 59 6.53 9.92 -5.82
C ASP A 59 6.54 9.90 -4.28
N SER A 60 6.26 8.75 -3.67
CA SER A 60 5.97 8.63 -2.25
C SER A 60 7.05 7.85 -1.49
N TYR A 61 7.63 8.49 -0.47
CA TYR A 61 8.54 7.81 0.44
C TYR A 61 7.77 6.93 1.42
N VAL A 62 8.30 5.73 1.63
CA VAL A 62 7.84 4.76 2.64
C VAL A 62 9.04 4.35 3.47
N ALA A 63 8.96 4.50 4.78
CA ALA A 63 9.95 3.99 5.71
C ALA A 63 9.55 2.57 6.15
N LEU A 64 10.54 1.73 6.46
CA LEU A 64 10.30 0.41 7.02
C LEU A 64 11.47 -0.04 7.90
N ALA A 65 11.17 -0.96 8.81
CA ALA A 65 12.16 -1.62 9.66
C ALA A 65 11.71 -3.03 10.04
N ASP A 66 12.66 -3.83 10.47
CA ASP A 66 12.39 -5.10 11.15
C ASP A 66 11.66 -4.88 12.47
N GLU A 67 11.04 -5.94 12.98
CA GLU A 67 10.41 -5.92 14.30
C GLU A 67 11.43 -5.75 15.42
N PHE A 68 11.06 -4.92 16.41
CA PHE A 68 11.72 -4.76 17.69
C PHE A 68 10.67 -4.88 18.80
N PRO A 69 10.28 -6.11 19.18
CA PRO A 69 9.20 -6.33 20.15
C PRO A 69 9.46 -5.68 21.52
N GLU A 70 10.74 -5.58 21.92
CA GLU A 70 11.17 -4.90 23.15
C GLU A 70 10.88 -3.38 23.15
N MET A 71 10.74 -2.78 21.96
CA MET A 71 10.34 -1.39 21.76
C MET A 71 8.84 -1.25 21.42
N ASN A 72 8.09 -2.37 21.51
CA ASN A 72 6.69 -2.46 21.09
C ASN A 72 6.48 -2.14 19.60
N PHE A 73 7.51 -2.34 18.76
CA PHE A 73 7.45 -2.20 17.31
C PHE A 73 7.29 -3.60 16.70
N ARG A 74 6.05 -3.92 16.30
CA ARG A 74 5.64 -5.27 15.87
C ARG A 74 4.96 -5.24 14.51
N SER A 75 5.19 -6.28 13.71
CA SER A 75 4.58 -6.44 12.39
C SER A 75 3.11 -6.86 12.48
N PRO A 76 2.32 -6.69 11.39
CA PRO A 76 0.97 -7.22 11.31
C PRO A 76 0.89 -8.72 11.63
N GLN A 77 1.86 -9.50 11.20
CA GLN A 77 1.92 -10.94 11.48
C GLN A 77 2.03 -11.23 12.98
N SER A 78 2.85 -10.47 13.72
CA SER A 78 3.04 -10.65 15.16
C SER A 78 1.86 -10.20 16.01
N ILE A 79 1.05 -9.23 15.52
CA ILE A 79 -0.12 -8.73 16.25
C ILE A 79 -1.43 -9.34 15.77
N GLY A 80 -1.40 -10.16 14.71
CA GLY A 80 -2.57 -10.84 14.17
C GLY A 80 -3.40 -10.02 13.16
N GLY A 81 -2.82 -8.97 12.57
CA GLY A 81 -3.46 -8.17 11.53
C GLY A 81 -3.11 -6.69 11.58
N THR A 82 -3.73 -5.90 10.72
CA THR A 82 -3.57 -4.44 10.67
C THR A 82 -4.91 -3.77 10.38
N ALA A 83 -5.14 -2.60 10.97
CA ALA A 83 -6.26 -1.72 10.63
C ALA A 83 -5.91 -0.72 9.51
N ALA A 84 -4.62 -0.58 9.18
CA ALA A 84 -4.16 0.32 8.13
C ALA A 84 -4.23 -0.35 6.76
N GLN A 85 -4.56 0.43 5.75
CA GLN A 85 -4.50 0.05 4.35
C GLN A 85 -3.82 1.17 3.57
N PHE A 86 -2.96 0.82 2.62
CA PHE A 86 -2.28 1.77 1.76
C PHE A 86 -2.96 1.80 0.40
N MET A 87 -3.19 3.00 -0.12
CA MET A 87 -3.70 3.19 -1.46
C MET A 87 -2.53 3.55 -2.38
N LEU A 88 -2.35 2.76 -3.43
CA LEU A 88 -1.32 2.96 -4.44
C LEU A 88 -2.00 3.22 -5.79
N TYR A 89 -1.72 4.37 -6.40
CA TYR A 89 -2.05 4.59 -7.80
C TYR A 89 -0.91 4.07 -8.69
N ASP A 90 -1.26 3.23 -9.66
CA ASP A 90 -0.37 2.70 -10.70
C ASP A 90 -1.02 2.96 -12.07
N GLU A 91 -0.21 3.13 -13.10
CA GLU A 91 -0.70 3.35 -14.47
C GLU A 91 -1.49 2.15 -15.02
N ASP A 92 -1.18 0.94 -14.54
CA ASP A 92 -1.81 -0.32 -14.93
C ASP A 92 -2.02 -1.23 -13.70
N VAL A 93 -3.19 -1.11 -13.08
CA VAL A 93 -3.55 -1.90 -11.89
C VAL A 93 -3.53 -3.40 -12.15
N ASP A 94 -3.91 -3.87 -13.34
CA ASP A 94 -3.90 -5.29 -13.70
C ASP A 94 -2.47 -5.83 -13.66
N ALA A 95 -1.55 -5.18 -14.37
CA ALA A 95 -0.14 -5.57 -14.38
C ALA A 95 0.51 -5.42 -13.00
N CYS A 96 0.16 -4.39 -12.23
CA CYS A 96 0.69 -4.18 -10.88
C CYS A 96 0.25 -5.29 -9.92
N VAL A 97 -1.03 -5.66 -9.93
CA VAL A 97 -1.56 -6.76 -9.12
C VAL A 97 -0.93 -8.10 -9.54
N GLU A 98 -0.76 -8.36 -10.83
CA GLU A 98 -0.09 -9.57 -11.33
C GLU A 98 1.35 -9.65 -10.85
N ARG A 99 2.13 -8.55 -10.93
CA ARG A 99 3.50 -8.50 -10.40
C ARG A 99 3.55 -8.74 -8.89
N ALA A 100 2.64 -8.11 -8.14
CA ALA A 100 2.57 -8.29 -6.68
C ALA A 100 2.27 -9.74 -6.29
N VAL A 101 1.32 -10.40 -6.96
CA VAL A 101 0.99 -11.80 -6.74
C VAL A 101 2.16 -12.71 -7.13
N ALA A 102 2.81 -12.46 -8.25
CA ALA A 102 3.99 -13.21 -8.68
C ALA A 102 5.16 -13.07 -7.69
N ALA A 103 5.31 -11.91 -7.05
CA ALA A 103 6.30 -11.66 -6.01
C ALA A 103 5.91 -12.23 -4.63
N GLY A 104 4.71 -12.79 -4.47
CA GLY A 104 4.28 -13.50 -3.27
C GLY A 104 3.13 -12.87 -2.48
N ALA A 105 2.51 -11.80 -2.99
CA ALA A 105 1.31 -11.24 -2.37
C ALA A 105 0.08 -12.14 -2.58
N ARG A 106 -0.85 -12.06 -1.65
CA ARG A 106 -2.14 -12.73 -1.73
C ARG A 106 -3.20 -11.77 -2.28
N LEU A 107 -3.86 -12.14 -3.38
CA LEU A 107 -5.00 -11.38 -3.89
C LEU A 107 -6.14 -11.41 -2.85
N THR A 108 -6.61 -10.24 -2.42
CA THR A 108 -7.71 -10.11 -1.46
C THR A 108 -9.00 -9.61 -2.10
N ARG A 109 -8.89 -8.82 -3.18
CA ARG A 109 -10.02 -8.40 -4.02
C ARG A 109 -9.59 -8.43 -5.48
N PRO A 110 -10.39 -9.06 -6.36
CA PRO A 110 -10.09 -9.10 -7.79
C PRO A 110 -10.12 -7.70 -8.40
N VAL A 111 -9.36 -7.53 -9.49
CA VAL A 111 -9.35 -6.26 -10.24
C VAL A 111 -10.69 -6.11 -10.94
N LYS A 112 -11.33 -4.94 -10.76
CA LYS A 112 -12.57 -4.57 -11.44
C LYS A 112 -12.72 -3.05 -11.53
N ASP A 113 -13.54 -2.60 -12.49
CA ASP A 113 -13.96 -1.22 -12.58
C ASP A 113 -14.93 -0.89 -11.45
N GLN A 114 -14.76 0.28 -10.85
CA GLN A 114 -15.58 0.77 -9.76
C GLN A 114 -16.52 1.87 -10.25
N PHE A 115 -17.66 2.01 -9.61
CA PHE A 115 -18.67 3.01 -9.98
C PHE A 115 -18.17 4.46 -9.91
N TYR A 116 -17.09 4.71 -9.16
CA TYR A 116 -16.53 6.05 -8.95
C TYR A 116 -15.41 6.44 -9.92
N GLY A 117 -15.13 5.63 -10.95
CA GLY A 117 -14.21 5.98 -12.03
C GLY A 117 -12.79 5.48 -11.90
N ASP A 118 -12.54 4.57 -10.98
CA ASP A 118 -11.26 3.87 -10.86
C ASP A 118 -11.42 2.38 -11.22
N ARG A 119 -10.35 1.78 -11.75
CA ARG A 119 -10.18 0.34 -11.83
C ARG A 119 -9.29 -0.09 -10.68
N THR A 120 -9.72 -1.04 -9.84
CA THR A 120 -9.05 -1.32 -8.57
C THR A 120 -8.94 -2.80 -8.27
N GLY A 121 -7.87 -3.18 -7.57
CA GLY A 121 -7.69 -4.49 -6.96
C GLY A 121 -7.03 -4.36 -5.59
N SER A 122 -7.02 -5.42 -4.80
CA SER A 122 -6.35 -5.40 -3.49
C SER A 122 -5.52 -6.64 -3.27
N VAL A 123 -4.38 -6.45 -2.63
CA VAL A 123 -3.49 -7.52 -2.23
C VAL A 123 -3.08 -7.35 -0.76
N GLU A 124 -2.77 -8.45 -0.11
CA GLU A 124 -2.01 -8.48 1.14
C GLU A 124 -0.59 -8.92 0.80
N ASP A 125 0.39 -8.11 1.21
CA ASP A 125 1.78 -8.44 0.97
C ASP A 125 2.27 -9.59 1.88
N PRO A 126 3.46 -10.19 1.61
CA PRO A 126 3.98 -11.30 2.41
C PRO A 126 4.25 -10.95 3.88
N PHE A 127 4.15 -9.68 4.26
CA PHE A 127 4.42 -9.15 5.60
C PHE A 127 3.14 -8.75 6.34
N GLY A 128 1.97 -8.95 5.70
CA GLY A 128 0.65 -8.71 6.29
C GLY A 128 0.11 -7.29 6.11
N HIS A 129 0.78 -6.43 5.33
CA HIS A 129 0.24 -5.12 4.99
C HIS A 129 -0.73 -5.20 3.82
N HIS A 130 -1.78 -4.37 3.86
CA HIS A 130 -2.83 -4.36 2.86
C HIS A 130 -2.63 -3.19 1.88
N TRP A 131 -2.66 -3.51 0.59
CA TRP A 131 -2.50 -2.57 -0.52
C TRP A 131 -3.76 -2.56 -1.37
N TYR A 132 -4.35 -1.38 -1.50
CA TYR A 132 -5.43 -1.08 -2.42
C TYR A 132 -4.83 -0.40 -3.62
N ILE A 133 -4.82 -1.08 -4.78
CA ILE A 133 -4.13 -0.62 -5.99
C ILE A 133 -5.20 -0.11 -6.96
N ALA A 134 -4.97 1.05 -7.54
CA ALA A 134 -5.93 1.74 -8.38
C ALA A 134 -5.27 2.34 -9.62
N THR A 135 -6.01 2.33 -10.72
CA THR A 135 -5.79 3.16 -11.90
C THR A 135 -7.02 4.04 -12.09
N HIS A 136 -6.84 5.35 -12.17
CA HIS A 136 -7.93 6.26 -12.50
C HIS A 136 -8.26 6.15 -13.99
N ILE A 137 -9.49 5.79 -14.32
CA ILE A 137 -9.90 5.49 -15.70
C ILE A 137 -10.99 6.43 -16.24
N GLU A 138 -11.68 7.18 -15.37
CA GLU A 138 -12.78 8.05 -15.78
C GLU A 138 -12.99 9.20 -14.80
N ASP A 139 -12.97 10.44 -15.31
CA ASP A 139 -13.38 11.63 -14.56
C ASP A 139 -14.90 11.72 -14.48
N LEU A 140 -15.46 11.66 -13.28
CA LEU A 140 -16.90 11.69 -13.03
C LEU A 140 -17.32 12.88 -12.18
N THR A 141 -18.52 13.44 -12.46
CA THR A 141 -19.10 14.41 -11.55
C THR A 141 -19.63 13.75 -10.27
N PRO A 142 -19.72 14.48 -9.15
CA PRO A 142 -20.28 13.93 -7.90
C PRO A 142 -21.71 13.36 -8.09
N GLU A 143 -22.51 14.00 -8.96
CA GLU A 143 -23.88 13.56 -9.27
C GLU A 143 -23.89 12.22 -10.00
N GLU A 144 -22.97 12.03 -10.96
CA GLU A 144 -22.84 10.76 -11.68
C GLU A 144 -22.33 9.65 -10.78
N VAL A 145 -21.34 9.92 -9.92
CA VAL A 145 -20.86 8.95 -8.90
C VAL A 145 -22.01 8.51 -8.00
N LYS A 146 -22.81 9.48 -7.51
CA LYS A 146 -23.98 9.15 -6.67
C LYS A 146 -24.99 8.29 -7.43
N ARG A 147 -25.33 8.64 -8.67
CA ARG A 147 -26.27 7.88 -9.49
C ARG A 147 -25.82 6.42 -9.68
N ARG A 148 -24.52 6.21 -9.99
CA ARG A 148 -23.93 4.88 -10.18
C ARG A 148 -23.93 4.08 -8.86
N MET A 149 -23.60 4.74 -7.75
CA MET A 149 -23.64 4.13 -6.42
C MET A 149 -25.04 3.64 -6.06
N ASP A 150 -26.05 4.50 -6.25
CA ASP A 150 -27.45 4.16 -5.96
C ASP A 150 -27.92 2.96 -6.82
N ALA A 151 -27.50 2.90 -8.08
CA ALA A 151 -27.82 1.78 -8.97
C ALA A 151 -27.16 0.46 -8.53
N GLU A 152 -25.90 0.49 -8.12
CA GLU A 152 -25.18 -0.71 -7.64
C GLU A 152 -25.77 -1.23 -6.31
N MET A 153 -26.09 -0.34 -5.38
CA MET A 153 -26.71 -0.70 -4.08
C MET A 153 -28.14 -1.25 -4.29
N GLY A 154 -28.88 -0.72 -5.26
CA GLY A 154 -30.22 -1.21 -5.60
C GLY A 154 -30.22 -2.64 -6.16
N GLN A 155 -29.19 -3.02 -6.91
CA GLN A 155 -29.01 -4.38 -7.42
C GLN A 155 -28.68 -5.37 -6.29
N CYS A 156 -27.79 -5.00 -5.36
CA CYS A 156 -27.45 -5.84 -4.21
C CYS A 156 -28.66 -6.11 -3.29
N ALA A 157 -29.58 -5.15 -3.14
CA ALA A 157 -30.78 -5.33 -2.34
C ALA A 157 -31.81 -6.28 -3.00
N GLY A 158 -31.80 -6.41 -4.32
CA GLY A 158 -32.70 -7.30 -5.08
C GLY A 158 -32.29 -8.77 -5.03
N GLU A 159 -31.01 -9.08 -4.87
CA GLU A 159 -30.49 -10.46 -4.83
C GLU A 159 -30.73 -11.16 -3.47
N THR A 160 -30.92 -10.43 -2.39
CA THR A 160 -31.14 -10.99 -1.03
C THR A 160 -32.59 -11.39 -0.77
N VAL A 161 -33.53 -11.18 -1.68
CA VAL A 161 -34.98 -11.47 -1.49
C VAL A 161 -35.42 -12.75 -2.21
N SER A 162 -34.50 -13.47 -2.89
CA SER A 162 -34.81 -14.69 -3.65
C SER A 162 -34.06 -15.91 -3.11
N ALA A 163 -34.31 -16.26 -1.85
CA ALA A 163 -33.90 -17.55 -1.25
C ALA A 163 -34.96 -18.02 -0.25
#